data_b60ed4090e8096675fcfec8700be5ddd
#
_entry.id   b60ed4090e8096675fcfec8700be5ddd
#
_cell.length_a   1.000
_cell.length_b   1.000
_cell.length_c   1.000
_cell.angle_alpha   90.00
_cell.angle_beta   90.00
_cell.angle_gamma   90.00
#
_symmetry.space_group_name_H-M   'P 1'
#
loop_
_entity.id
_entity.type
_entity.pdbx_description
1 polymer ?
#
loop_
_entity_poly.entity_id
_entity_poly.type
_entity_poly.pdbx_seq_one_letter_code
_entity_poly.pdbx_strand_id
1 'polypeptide(L)' 'MNITSAQYMAYEGKNNCIRIVVDGITMHIPLDPANRHYDEIQRQVAAGDLTIADAD' A
#
# COMPACT_ATOMS: atom_id res chain seq x y z
N MET A 1 -9.90 1.64 7.80
CA MET A 1 -8.50 2.12 7.81
C MET A 1 -8.43 3.38 6.97
N ASN A 2 -7.95 4.46 7.55
CA ASN A 2 -7.91 5.77 6.87
C ASN A 2 -6.50 6.02 6.31
N ILE A 3 -6.27 5.60 5.09
CA ILE A 3 -4.96 5.69 4.44
C ILE A 3 -4.84 7.05 3.76
N THR A 4 -3.85 7.84 4.15
CA THR A 4 -3.62 9.17 3.58
C THR A 4 -2.67 9.14 2.39
N SER A 5 -1.79 8.15 2.33
CA SER A 5 -0.91 7.96 1.17
C SER A 5 -0.48 6.51 1.05
N ALA A 6 -0.10 6.11 -0.15
CA ALA A 6 0.40 4.77 -0.43
C ALA A 6 1.39 4.85 -1.60
N GLN A 7 2.47 4.10 -1.49
CA GLN A 7 3.49 4.03 -2.54
C GLN A 7 4.14 2.66 -2.55
N TYR A 8 4.35 2.12 -3.75
CA TYR A 8 5.11 0.88 -3.88
C TYR A 8 6.57 1.13 -3.50
N MET A 9 7.16 0.17 -2.81
CA MET A 9 8.57 0.17 -2.47
C MET A 9 9.25 -0.90 -3.30
N ALA A 10 10.23 -0.50 -4.11
CA ALA A 10 10.94 -1.42 -4.99
C ALA A 10 12.31 -1.75 -4.40
N TYR A 11 12.72 -3.01 -4.60
CA TYR A 11 14.05 -3.47 -4.26
C TYR A 11 14.55 -4.33 -5.42
N GLU A 12 15.73 -4.02 -5.92
CA GLU A 12 16.35 -4.72 -7.05
C GLU A 12 15.42 -4.77 -8.29
N GLY A 13 14.72 -3.65 -8.53
CA GLY A 13 13.85 -3.54 -9.70
C GLY A 13 12.49 -4.20 -9.57
N LYS A 14 12.15 -4.71 -8.38
CA LYS A 14 10.86 -5.36 -8.14
C LYS A 14 10.14 -4.72 -6.97
N ASN A 15 8.82 -4.54 -7.11
CA ASN A 15 8.00 -4.09 -6.00
C ASN A 15 8.03 -5.16 -4.90
N ASN A 16 8.33 -4.74 -3.68
CA ASN A 16 8.51 -5.63 -2.54
C ASN A 16 7.40 -5.46 -1.51
N CYS A 17 6.96 -4.22 -1.30
CA CYS A 17 5.90 -3.92 -0.35
C CYS A 17 5.27 -2.59 -0.71
N ILE A 18 4.22 -2.23 0.04
CA ILE A 18 3.56 -0.93 -0.11
C ILE A 18 3.80 -0.16 1.18
N ARG A 19 4.34 1.04 1.07
CA ARG A 19 4.45 1.95 2.21
C ARG A 19 3.19 2.78 2.27
N ILE A 20 2.48 2.69 3.38
CA ILE A 20 1.27 3.48 3.59
C ILE A 20 1.43 4.38 4.80
N VAL A 21 0.66 5.47 4.83
CA VAL A 21 0.56 6.34 6.00
C VAL A 21 -0.89 6.30 6.47
N VAL A 22 -1.09 5.88 7.70
CA VAL A 22 -2.40 5.76 8.33
C VAL A 22 -2.37 6.55 9.63
N ASP A 23 -3.20 7.59 9.71
CA ASP A 23 -3.29 8.44 10.91
C ASP A 23 -1.91 8.97 11.34
N GLY A 24 -1.07 9.35 10.37
CA GLY A 24 0.26 9.87 10.63
C GLY A 24 1.32 8.82 10.93
N ILE A 25 0.96 7.55 10.88
CA ILE A 25 1.87 6.43 11.14
C ILE A 25 2.25 5.74 9.84
N THR A 26 3.54 5.61 9.58
CA THR A 26 4.04 4.92 8.39
C THR A 26 4.09 3.42 8.64
N MET A 27 3.52 2.64 7.72
CA MET A 27 3.51 1.18 7.78
C MET A 27 3.99 0.61 6.46
N HIS A 28 4.67 -0.54 6.52
CA HIS A 28 5.11 -1.27 5.34
C HIS A 28 4.31 -2.57 5.25
N ILE A 29 3.56 -2.73 4.17
CA ILE A 29 2.62 -3.83 3.99
C ILE A 29 3.17 -4.77 2.90
N PRO A 30 3.36 -6.07 3.19
CA PRO A 30 3.85 -6.99 2.17
C PRO A 30 2.82 -7.20 1.07
N LEU A 31 3.31 -7.57 -0.13
CA LEU A 31 2.43 -7.89 -1.27
C LEU A 31 1.92 -9.32 -1.14
N ASP A 32 1.12 -9.57 -0.12
CA ASP A 32 0.62 -10.89 0.21
C ASP A 32 -0.91 -10.84 0.29
N PRO A 33 -1.63 -11.55 -0.61
CA PRO A 33 -3.09 -11.52 -0.61
C PRO A 33 -3.73 -12.01 0.69
N ALA A 34 -3.00 -12.79 1.48
CA ALA A 34 -3.48 -13.26 2.78
C ALA A 34 -3.37 -12.19 3.88
N ASN A 35 -2.65 -11.10 3.61
CA ASN A 35 -2.49 -10.03 4.59
C ASN A 35 -3.71 -9.12 4.58
N ARG A 36 -4.32 -8.88 5.75
CA ARG A 36 -5.54 -8.07 5.87
C ARG A 36 -5.34 -6.65 5.39
N HIS A 37 -4.19 -6.05 5.71
CA HIS A 37 -3.91 -4.68 5.29
C HIS A 37 -3.76 -4.59 3.77
N TYR A 38 -3.13 -5.57 3.17
CA TYR A 38 -3.01 -5.62 1.71
C TYR A 38 -4.39 -5.74 1.05
N ASP A 39 -5.24 -6.61 1.59
CA ASP A 39 -6.60 -6.80 1.08
C ASP A 39 -7.40 -5.50 1.16
N GLU A 40 -7.32 -4.81 2.29
CA GLU A 40 -8.02 -3.53 2.48
C GLU A 40 -7.51 -2.46 1.50
N ILE A 41 -6.18 -2.40 1.29
CA ILE A 41 -5.59 -1.47 0.33
C ILE A 41 -6.15 -1.74 -1.07
N GLN A 42 -6.22 -3.01 -1.48
CA GLN A 42 -6.72 -3.37 -2.79
C GLN A 42 -8.20 -3.00 -2.95
N ARG A 43 -8.99 -3.15 -1.91
CA ARG A 43 -10.40 -2.76 -1.92
C ARG A 43 -10.56 -1.26 -2.15
N GLN A 44 -9.76 -0.46 -1.45
CA GLN A 44 -9.82 1.00 -1.59
C GLN A 44 -9.36 1.44 -2.98
N VAL A 45 -8.37 0.77 -3.54
CA VAL A 45 -7.92 1.06 -4.90
C VAL A 45 -9.02 0.72 -5.89
N ALA A 46 -9.66 -0.43 -5.74
CA ALA A 46 -10.75 -0.85 -6.64
C ALA A 46 -11.96 0.07 -6.55
N ALA A 47 -12.21 0.62 -5.35
CA ALA A 47 -13.31 1.57 -5.14
C ALA A 47 -13.00 2.98 -5.65
N GLY A 48 -11.74 3.25 -6.03
CA GLY A 48 -11.31 4.58 -6.48
C GLY A 48 -10.99 5.54 -5.34
N ASP A 49 -10.94 5.04 -4.10
CA ASP A 49 -10.68 5.88 -2.93
C ASP A 49 -9.19 6.05 -2.64
N LEU A 50 -8.34 5.24 -3.26
CA LEU A 50 -6.91 5.25 -3.00
C LEU A 50 -6.14 5.00 -4.30
N THR A 51 -5.04 5.71 -4.47
CA THR A 51 -4.11 5.47 -5.56
C THR A 51 -2.75 5.13 -4.97
N ILE A 52 -2.14 4.03 -5.44
CA ILE A 52 -0.81 3.64 -5.01
C ILE A 52 0.19 4.23 -6.00
N ALA A 53 1.06 5.12 -5.51
CA ALA A 53 2.09 5.73 -6.34
C ALA A 53 3.13 4.69 -6.76
N ASP A 54 3.73 4.89 -7.93
CA ASP A 54 4.80 4.02 -8.40
C ASP A 54 6.03 4.15 -7.48
N ALA A 55 6.83 3.09 -7.45
CA ALA A 55 8.09 3.11 -6.72
C ALA A 55 9.05 4.13 -7.34
N ASP A 56 9.86 4.75 -6.48
CA ASP A 56 10.90 5.69 -6.92
C ASP A 56 12.01 4.98 -7.70
#